data_ba1b9e64afc5d5e0520806b92381f93c
#
_entry.id   ba1b9e64afc5d5e0520806b92381f93c
#
_cell.length_a   1.000
_cell.length_b   1.000
_cell.length_c   1.000
_cell.angle_alpha   90.00
_cell.angle_beta   90.00
_cell.angle_gamma   90.00
#
_symmetry.space_group_name_H-M   'P 1'
#
loop_
_entity.id
_entity.type
_entity.pdbx_description
1 polymer ?
#
loop_
_entity_poly.entity_id
_entity_poly.type
_entity_poly.pdbx_seq_one_letter_code
_entity_poly.pdbx_strand_id
1 'polypeptide(L)'
;VLIIKLADRLHNMRTIEFMKPAKIEEKCKETLEIYAPLASRLGISTVKFELEDIALKYLHPEEFKDLQEKVSLRRSQREDTINTVIGEIKESLDDMDLHYEIYGRAKHFYSIYKKMKYQKKQIDEIFDLIAVRIIVDTVKDCYAVLGIVHTMWKPIPGRFKDYIAMPKPNMYQSL
;
A
#
# COMPACT_ATOMS: atom_id res chain seq x y z
N VAL A 1 16.31 14.17 13.62
CA VAL A 1 17.34 13.94 12.58
C VAL A 1 16.87 12.95 11.52
N LEU A 2 16.37 11.75 11.86
CA LEU A 2 15.99 10.70 10.87
C LEU A 2 14.87 11.14 9.92
N ILE A 3 13.82 11.81 10.42
CA ILE A 3 12.71 12.30 9.61
C ILE A 3 13.20 13.32 8.56
N ILE A 4 14.10 14.23 8.96
CA ILE A 4 14.70 15.19 8.02
C ILE A 4 15.51 14.48 6.94
N LYS A 5 16.27 13.44 7.30
CA LYS A 5 17.01 12.62 6.34
C LYS A 5 16.11 11.87 5.36
N LEU A 6 14.95 11.39 5.83
CA LEU A 6 13.95 10.77 4.96
C LEU A 6 13.32 11.80 4.00
N ALA A 7 13.01 13.01 4.48
CA ALA A 7 12.47 14.08 3.66
C ALA A 7 13.48 14.52 2.59
N ASP A 8 14.75 14.71 2.96
CA ASP A 8 15.85 15.02 2.03
C ASP A 8 16.01 13.91 0.98
N ARG A 9 16.03 12.64 1.42
CA ARG A 9 16.09 11.51 0.49
C ARG A 9 14.91 11.47 -0.47
N LEU A 10 13.71 11.70 0.02
CA LEU A 10 12.50 11.72 -0.81
C LEU A 10 12.57 12.83 -1.86
N HIS A 11 13.00 14.04 -1.46
CA HIS A 11 13.22 15.14 -2.41
C HIS A 11 14.24 14.77 -3.49
N ASN A 12 15.38 14.20 -3.09
CA ASN A 12 16.43 13.78 -4.01
C ASN A 12 15.95 12.67 -4.97
N MET A 13 15.11 11.75 -4.48
CA MET A 13 14.54 10.70 -5.33
C MET A 13 13.51 11.26 -6.33
N ARG A 14 12.71 12.23 -5.94
CA ARG A 14 11.75 12.92 -6.85
C ARG A 14 12.43 13.68 -7.98
N THR A 15 13.69 14.10 -7.79
CA THR A 15 14.49 14.87 -8.75
C THR A 15 15.69 14.06 -9.28
N ILE A 16 15.66 12.75 -9.15
CA ILE A 16 16.80 11.87 -9.46
C ILE A 16 17.18 11.89 -10.95
N GLU A 17 16.25 12.22 -11.82
CA GLU A 17 16.44 12.30 -13.28
C GLU A 17 17.51 13.32 -13.69
N PHE A 18 17.79 14.33 -12.86
CA PHE A 18 18.86 15.33 -13.11
C PHE A 18 20.24 14.85 -12.68
N MET A 19 20.37 13.66 -12.10
CA MET A 19 21.65 13.08 -11.68
C MET A 19 22.32 12.29 -12.81
N LYS A 20 23.64 12.10 -12.68
CA LYS A 20 24.40 11.22 -13.59
C LYS A 20 23.94 9.76 -13.45
N PRO A 21 23.88 8.96 -14.54
CA PRO A 21 23.37 7.58 -14.51
C PRO A 21 23.98 6.68 -13.41
N ALA A 22 25.30 6.73 -13.23
CA ALA A 22 25.98 5.95 -12.19
C ALA A 22 25.52 6.32 -10.76
N LYS A 23 25.21 7.60 -10.52
CA LYS A 23 24.67 8.08 -9.24
C LYS A 23 23.21 7.69 -9.05
N ILE A 24 22.43 7.63 -10.12
CA ILE A 24 21.03 7.18 -10.06
C ILE A 24 20.97 5.76 -9.50
N GLU A 25 21.75 4.85 -10.08
CA GLU A 25 21.79 3.45 -9.64
C GLU A 25 22.22 3.32 -8.17
N GLU A 26 23.31 3.99 -7.78
CA GLU A 26 23.80 4.02 -6.39
C GLU A 26 22.73 4.52 -5.43
N LYS A 27 22.09 5.65 -5.74
CA LYS A 27 21.06 6.25 -4.87
C LYS A 27 19.80 5.43 -4.79
N CYS A 28 19.38 4.76 -5.85
CA CYS A 28 18.25 3.85 -5.83
C CYS A 28 18.52 2.62 -4.96
N LYS A 29 19.70 2.00 -5.09
CA LYS A 29 20.11 0.85 -4.24
C LYS A 29 20.15 1.26 -2.77
N GLU A 30 20.85 2.33 -2.43
CA GLU A 30 20.93 2.88 -1.07
C GLU A 30 19.52 3.16 -0.50
N THR A 31 18.61 3.68 -1.34
CA THR A 31 17.22 3.96 -0.95
C THR A 31 16.48 2.68 -0.58
N LEU A 32 16.59 1.63 -1.38
CA LEU A 32 15.93 0.35 -1.10
C LEU A 32 16.52 -0.39 0.11
N GLU A 33 17.83 -0.29 0.31
CA GLU A 33 18.54 -1.02 1.37
C GLU A 33 18.47 -0.34 2.74
N ILE A 34 18.44 1.00 2.76
CA ILE A 34 18.54 1.79 4.00
C ILE A 34 17.28 2.60 4.27
N TYR A 35 16.91 3.52 3.36
CA TYR A 35 15.89 4.53 3.64
C TYR A 35 14.46 3.99 3.63
N ALA A 36 14.11 3.11 2.71
CA ALA A 36 12.79 2.49 2.69
C ALA A 36 12.55 1.57 3.91
N PRO A 37 13.49 0.72 4.35
CA PRO A 37 13.40 0.00 5.62
C PRO A 37 13.32 0.93 6.83
N LEU A 38 14.06 2.02 6.85
CA LEU A 38 14.02 3.01 7.93
C LEU A 38 12.65 3.68 8.01
N ALA A 39 12.09 4.14 6.89
CA ALA A 39 10.74 4.68 6.82
C ALA A 39 9.69 3.67 7.31
N SER A 40 9.86 2.39 6.97
CA SER A 40 8.99 1.30 7.43
C SER A 40 9.01 1.14 8.96
N ARG A 41 10.20 1.19 9.57
CA ARG A 41 10.38 1.08 11.03
C ARG A 41 9.79 2.27 11.78
N LEU A 42 9.84 3.45 11.18
CA LEU A 42 9.25 4.66 11.74
C LEU A 42 7.72 4.77 11.48
N GLY A 43 7.12 3.80 10.78
CA GLY A 43 5.70 3.82 10.45
C GLY A 43 5.31 4.80 9.33
N ILE A 44 6.27 5.46 8.66
CA ILE A 44 6.04 6.46 7.61
C ILE A 44 5.84 5.73 6.26
N SER A 45 4.69 5.05 6.14
CA SER A 45 4.40 4.16 5.01
C SER A 45 4.32 4.90 3.67
N THR A 46 3.81 6.13 3.63
CA THR A 46 3.71 6.95 2.42
C THR A 46 5.09 7.21 1.82
N VAL A 47 6.03 7.68 2.63
CA VAL A 47 7.42 7.91 2.21
C VAL A 47 8.08 6.62 1.75
N LYS A 48 7.93 5.53 2.53
CA LYS A 48 8.47 4.22 2.16
C LYS A 48 8.04 3.80 0.76
N PHE A 49 6.75 3.83 0.49
CA PHE A 49 6.22 3.33 -0.77
C PHE A 49 6.63 4.19 -1.95
N GLU A 50 6.65 5.51 -1.79
CA GLU A 50 7.10 6.41 -2.84
C GLU A 50 8.59 6.20 -3.15
N LEU A 51 9.44 6.07 -2.13
CA LEU A 51 10.86 5.76 -2.28
C LEU A 51 11.08 4.42 -3.02
N GLU A 52 10.34 3.38 -2.63
CA GLU A 52 10.40 2.06 -3.25
C GLU A 52 9.96 2.10 -4.74
N ASP A 53 8.87 2.79 -5.06
CA ASP A 53 8.33 2.86 -6.44
C ASP A 53 9.24 3.69 -7.36
N ILE A 54 9.80 4.81 -6.87
CA ILE A 54 10.78 5.60 -7.64
C ILE A 54 12.04 4.76 -7.89
N ALA A 55 12.57 4.09 -6.87
CA ALA A 55 13.76 3.25 -7.05
C ALA A 55 13.53 2.11 -8.04
N LEU A 56 12.36 1.46 -8.00
CA LEU A 56 11.98 0.43 -8.98
C LEU A 56 11.97 0.96 -10.40
N LYS A 57 11.38 2.15 -10.62
CA LYS A 57 11.28 2.80 -11.94
C LYS A 57 12.65 2.99 -12.59
N TYR A 58 13.67 3.34 -11.80
CA TYR A 58 15.01 3.60 -12.33
C TYR A 58 15.95 2.39 -12.35
N LEU A 59 15.76 1.41 -11.45
CA LEU A 59 16.56 0.18 -11.43
C LEU A 59 16.04 -0.87 -12.41
N HIS A 60 14.74 -0.92 -12.62
CA HIS A 60 14.06 -1.93 -13.42
C HIS A 60 12.97 -1.29 -14.29
N PRO A 61 13.34 -0.41 -15.25
CA PRO A 61 12.39 0.40 -16.03
C PRO A 61 11.44 -0.45 -16.88
N GLU A 62 11.92 -1.54 -17.48
CA GLU A 62 11.09 -2.42 -18.31
C GLU A 62 10.04 -3.15 -17.45
N GLU A 63 10.47 -3.73 -16.33
CA GLU A 63 9.57 -4.40 -15.39
C GLU A 63 8.57 -3.43 -14.76
N PHE A 64 9.01 -2.19 -14.48
CA PHE A 64 8.11 -1.16 -13.96
C PHE A 64 7.02 -0.78 -14.97
N LYS A 65 7.40 -0.60 -16.24
CA LYS A 65 6.46 -0.28 -17.32
C LYS A 65 5.45 -1.41 -17.55
N ASP A 66 5.91 -2.65 -17.65
CA ASP A 66 5.05 -3.84 -17.78
C ASP A 66 4.06 -3.94 -16.60
N LEU A 67 4.54 -3.70 -15.37
CA LEU A 67 3.68 -3.66 -14.19
C LEU A 67 2.66 -2.52 -14.25
N GLN A 68 3.07 -1.33 -14.68
CA GLN A 68 2.19 -0.18 -14.78
C GLN A 68 1.04 -0.45 -15.76
N GLU A 69 1.33 -1.00 -16.92
CA GLU A 69 0.32 -1.36 -17.93
C GLU A 69 -0.65 -2.44 -17.38
N LYS A 70 -0.12 -3.52 -16.81
CA LYS A 70 -0.93 -4.61 -16.25
C LYS A 70 -1.81 -4.17 -15.09
N VAL A 71 -1.28 -3.35 -14.19
CA VAL A 71 -2.04 -2.82 -13.03
C VAL A 71 -3.10 -1.82 -13.49
N SER A 72 -2.78 -0.94 -14.44
CA SER A 72 -3.72 0.06 -14.95
C SER A 72 -4.93 -0.59 -15.63
N LEU A 73 -4.70 -1.61 -16.46
CA LEU A 73 -5.77 -2.37 -17.10
C LEU A 73 -6.70 -3.02 -16.07
N ARG A 74 -6.14 -3.61 -15.02
CA ARG A 74 -6.94 -4.25 -13.97
C ARG A 74 -7.67 -3.25 -13.06
N ARG A 75 -7.09 -2.09 -12.84
CA ARG A 75 -7.75 -1.02 -12.08
C ARG A 75 -8.99 -0.55 -12.81
N SER A 76 -8.90 -0.23 -14.11
CA SER A 76 -10.04 0.20 -14.91
C SER A 76 -11.16 -0.86 -14.95
N GLN A 77 -10.81 -2.14 -15.06
CA GLN A 77 -11.78 -3.24 -15.07
C GLN A 77 -12.51 -3.46 -13.73
N ARG A 78 -11.96 -2.98 -12.61
CA ARG A 78 -12.48 -3.21 -11.27
C ARG A 78 -12.95 -1.93 -10.56
N GLU A 79 -12.82 -0.79 -11.19
CA GLU A 79 -13.19 0.50 -10.59
C GLU A 79 -14.67 0.53 -10.23
N ASP A 80 -15.54 0.08 -11.13
CA ASP A 80 -16.98 -0.03 -10.88
C ASP A 80 -17.28 -0.97 -9.72
N THR A 81 -16.61 -2.11 -9.64
CA THR A 81 -16.77 -3.07 -8.54
C THR A 81 -16.38 -2.45 -7.21
N ILE A 82 -15.28 -1.69 -7.17
CA ILE A 82 -14.82 -1.01 -5.95
C ILE A 82 -15.82 0.05 -5.51
N ASN A 83 -16.31 0.84 -6.44
CA ASN A 83 -17.30 1.87 -6.16
C ASN A 83 -18.61 1.27 -5.64
N THR A 84 -19.04 0.14 -6.21
CA THR A 84 -20.20 -0.63 -5.71
C THR A 84 -19.98 -1.10 -4.26
N VAL A 85 -18.83 -1.76 -4.00
CA VAL A 85 -18.48 -2.24 -2.64
C VAL A 85 -18.39 -1.08 -1.64
N ILE A 86 -17.81 0.05 -2.03
CA ILE A 86 -17.76 1.25 -1.18
C ILE A 86 -19.18 1.77 -0.90
N GLY A 87 -20.06 1.77 -1.89
CA GLY A 87 -21.47 2.17 -1.73
C GLY A 87 -22.19 1.28 -0.71
N GLU A 88 -22.12 -0.04 -0.87
CA GLU A 88 -22.75 -1.01 0.04
C GLU A 88 -22.23 -0.87 1.48
N ILE A 89 -20.93 -0.67 1.66
CA ILE A 89 -20.33 -0.44 2.99
C ILE A 89 -20.86 0.88 3.58
N LYS A 90 -20.91 1.97 2.82
CA LYS A 90 -21.43 3.25 3.29
C LYS A 90 -22.87 3.13 3.76
N GLU A 91 -23.73 2.54 2.96
CA GLU A 91 -25.14 2.28 3.35
C GLU A 91 -25.24 1.55 4.67
N SER A 92 -24.38 0.55 4.89
CA SER A 92 -24.37 -0.23 6.14
C SER A 92 -23.77 0.51 7.34
N LEU A 93 -22.93 1.55 7.10
CA LEU A 93 -22.31 2.34 8.15
C LEU A 93 -23.10 3.63 8.47
N ASP A 94 -23.92 4.13 7.55
CA ASP A 94 -24.66 5.39 7.71
C ASP A 94 -25.67 5.35 8.87
N ASP A 95 -26.16 4.15 9.24
CA ASP A 95 -27.01 3.94 10.41
C ASP A 95 -26.24 3.98 11.76
N MET A 96 -24.90 4.05 11.70
CA MET A 96 -24.06 4.12 12.87
C MET A 96 -23.57 5.55 13.09
N ASP A 97 -23.58 6.00 14.33
CA ASP A 97 -22.99 7.29 14.74
C ASP A 97 -21.46 7.15 14.77
N LEU A 98 -20.86 6.95 13.58
CA LEU A 98 -19.43 6.75 13.36
C LEU A 98 -18.86 7.81 12.41
N HIS A 99 -17.76 8.43 12.85
CA HIS A 99 -16.92 9.21 11.92
C HIS A 99 -15.97 8.26 11.19
N TYR A 100 -16.03 8.23 9.86
CA TYR A 100 -15.16 7.37 9.05
C TYR A 100 -14.79 8.00 7.71
N GLU A 101 -13.64 7.59 7.19
CA GLU A 101 -13.24 7.82 5.81
C GLU A 101 -13.13 6.48 5.08
N ILE A 102 -13.68 6.39 3.87
CA ILE A 102 -13.62 5.18 3.05
C ILE A 102 -13.18 5.49 1.63
N TYR A 103 -12.19 4.74 1.13
CA TYR A 103 -11.67 4.90 -0.22
C TYR A 103 -11.01 3.63 -0.76
N GLY A 104 -10.99 3.53 -2.10
CA GLY A 104 -10.23 2.49 -2.79
C GLY A 104 -8.72 2.75 -2.64
N ARG A 105 -7.97 1.71 -2.29
CA ARG A 105 -6.51 1.74 -2.17
C ARG A 105 -5.86 0.88 -3.23
N ALA A 106 -5.01 1.48 -4.05
CA ALA A 106 -4.14 0.73 -4.94
C ALA A 106 -2.88 0.23 -4.21
N LYS A 107 -2.45 -0.98 -4.54
CA LYS A 107 -1.17 -1.50 -4.06
C LYS A 107 -0.01 -0.85 -4.81
N HIS A 108 1.08 -0.57 -4.10
CA HIS A 108 2.30 0.03 -4.66
C HIS A 108 3.05 -0.95 -5.56
N PHE A 109 3.64 -0.43 -6.66
CA PHE A 109 4.28 -1.23 -7.70
C PHE A 109 5.42 -2.09 -7.17
N TYR A 110 6.29 -1.55 -6.33
CA TYR A 110 7.39 -2.32 -5.75
C TYR A 110 6.90 -3.49 -4.87
N SER A 111 5.78 -3.34 -4.18
CA SER A 111 5.19 -4.42 -3.40
C SER A 111 4.64 -5.55 -4.28
N ILE A 112 4.12 -5.23 -5.47
CA ILE A 112 3.69 -6.18 -6.47
C ILE A 112 4.91 -6.88 -7.09
N TYR A 113 5.89 -6.09 -7.51
CA TYR A 113 7.15 -6.56 -8.07
C TYR A 113 7.84 -7.59 -7.17
N LYS A 114 7.96 -7.30 -5.86
CA LYS A 114 8.52 -8.25 -4.90
C LYS A 114 7.76 -9.57 -4.84
N LYS A 115 6.44 -9.54 -4.87
CA LYS A 115 5.64 -10.78 -4.88
C LYS A 115 5.84 -11.60 -6.16
N MET A 116 5.90 -10.93 -7.31
CA MET A 116 6.16 -11.60 -8.58
C MET A 116 7.58 -12.18 -8.65
N LYS A 117 8.58 -11.39 -8.29
CA LYS A 117 10.00 -11.79 -8.41
C LYS A 117 10.42 -12.84 -7.38
N TYR A 118 10.08 -12.64 -6.10
CA TYR A 118 10.57 -13.50 -5.01
C TYR A 118 9.61 -14.63 -4.65
N GLN A 119 8.29 -14.45 -4.83
CA GLN A 119 7.29 -15.48 -4.57
C GLN A 119 6.82 -16.18 -5.84
N LYS A 120 7.39 -15.82 -7.01
CA LYS A 120 7.05 -16.37 -8.34
C LYS A 120 5.55 -16.35 -8.67
N LYS A 121 4.82 -15.38 -8.12
CA LYS A 121 3.39 -15.21 -8.34
C LYS A 121 3.13 -14.48 -9.65
N GLN A 122 2.14 -14.95 -10.39
CA GLN A 122 1.58 -14.20 -11.51
C GLN A 122 0.71 -13.05 -10.96
N ILE A 123 0.53 -12.00 -11.75
CA ILE A 123 -0.26 -10.83 -11.32
C ILE A 123 -1.71 -11.23 -10.97
N ASP A 124 -2.23 -12.28 -11.62
CA ASP A 124 -3.58 -12.82 -11.37
C ASP A 124 -3.72 -13.49 -9.99
N GLU A 125 -2.62 -13.96 -9.43
CA GLU A 125 -2.56 -14.57 -8.11
C GLU A 125 -2.38 -13.54 -6.99
N ILE A 126 -2.25 -12.25 -7.35
CA ILE A 126 -2.12 -11.14 -6.39
C ILE A 126 -3.50 -10.53 -6.16
N PHE A 127 -4.26 -11.11 -5.23
CA PHE A 127 -5.65 -10.72 -4.92
C PHE A 127 -5.78 -9.31 -4.31
N ASP A 128 -4.72 -8.76 -3.74
CA ASP A 128 -4.69 -7.47 -3.05
C ASP A 128 -4.12 -6.31 -3.90
N LEU A 129 -4.31 -6.37 -5.23
CA LEU A 129 -3.94 -5.27 -6.14
C LEU A 129 -4.74 -4.01 -5.85
N ILE A 130 -5.99 -4.20 -5.46
CA ILE A 130 -6.92 -3.16 -5.09
C ILE A 130 -7.63 -3.61 -3.81
N ALA A 131 -7.78 -2.70 -2.87
CA ALA A 131 -8.47 -2.94 -1.61
C ALA A 131 -9.30 -1.70 -1.24
N VAL A 132 -10.34 -1.90 -0.44
CA VAL A 132 -11.03 -0.81 0.24
C VAL A 132 -10.34 -0.56 1.57
N ARG A 133 -10.14 0.70 1.93
CA ARG A 133 -9.65 1.12 3.23
C ARG A 133 -10.69 1.96 3.92
N ILE A 134 -10.96 1.61 5.17
CA ILE A 134 -11.83 2.38 6.07
C ILE A 134 -10.95 2.87 7.21
N ILE A 135 -10.95 4.17 7.45
CA ILE A 135 -10.25 4.80 8.59
C ILE A 135 -11.32 5.26 9.56
N VAL A 136 -11.11 4.97 10.83
CA VAL A 136 -12.00 5.34 11.94
C VAL A 136 -11.19 5.89 13.10
N ASP A 137 -11.84 6.59 14.03
CA ASP A 137 -11.16 7.33 15.10
C ASP A 137 -10.69 6.43 16.25
N THR A 138 -11.41 5.34 16.54
CA THR A 138 -11.09 4.49 17.70
C THR A 138 -10.93 3.02 17.36
N VAL A 139 -10.21 2.30 18.20
CA VAL A 139 -10.07 0.83 18.12
C VAL A 139 -11.43 0.14 18.22
N LYS A 140 -12.34 0.65 19.05
CA LYS A 140 -13.69 0.11 19.18
C LYS A 140 -14.45 0.18 17.85
N ASP A 141 -14.30 1.29 17.14
CA ASP A 141 -14.94 1.50 15.85
C ASP A 141 -14.33 0.60 14.76
N CYS A 142 -13.03 0.31 14.82
CA CYS A 142 -12.41 -0.70 13.94
C CYS A 142 -13.11 -2.06 14.06
N TYR A 143 -13.33 -2.54 15.28
CA TYR A 143 -14.01 -3.82 15.49
C TYR A 143 -15.50 -3.77 15.16
N ALA A 144 -16.16 -2.62 15.36
CA ALA A 144 -17.56 -2.44 14.98
C ALA A 144 -17.72 -2.53 13.44
N VAL A 145 -16.88 -1.80 12.69
CA VAL A 145 -16.84 -1.86 11.23
C VAL A 145 -16.48 -3.26 10.72
N LEU A 146 -15.53 -3.93 11.35
CA LEU A 146 -15.20 -5.32 11.01
C LEU A 146 -16.41 -6.24 11.17
N GLY A 147 -17.18 -6.09 12.26
CA GLY A 147 -18.40 -6.86 12.50
C GLY A 147 -19.40 -6.70 11.36
N ILE A 148 -19.64 -5.46 10.91
CA ILE A 148 -20.51 -5.17 9.77
C ILE A 148 -19.98 -5.82 8.49
N VAL A 149 -18.71 -5.61 8.16
CA VAL A 149 -18.09 -6.20 6.98
C VAL A 149 -18.21 -7.73 6.98
N HIS A 150 -18.08 -8.38 8.13
CA HIS A 150 -18.23 -9.82 8.26
C HIS A 150 -19.70 -10.31 8.20
N THR A 151 -20.68 -9.44 8.43
CA THR A 151 -22.09 -9.76 8.16
C THR A 151 -22.41 -9.70 6.68
N MET A 152 -21.77 -8.79 5.94
CA MET A 152 -21.92 -8.64 4.49
C MET A 152 -21.18 -9.73 3.72
N TRP A 153 -19.94 -10.01 4.10
CA TRP A 153 -19.07 -10.97 3.40
C TRP A 153 -18.32 -11.87 4.37
N LYS A 154 -18.27 -13.16 4.04
CA LYS A 154 -17.49 -14.13 4.82
C LYS A 154 -15.98 -13.90 4.58
N PRO A 155 -15.16 -13.86 5.64
CA PRO A 155 -13.70 -13.76 5.49
C PRO A 155 -13.14 -15.01 4.82
N ILE A 156 -12.09 -14.81 4.01
CA ILE A 156 -11.34 -15.93 3.43
C ILE A 156 -10.55 -16.62 4.55
N PRO A 157 -10.71 -17.93 4.76
CA PRO A 157 -10.02 -18.64 5.84
C PRO A 157 -8.50 -18.45 5.78
N GLY A 158 -7.88 -18.15 6.94
CA GLY A 158 -6.44 -17.94 7.08
C GLY A 158 -5.92 -16.63 6.49
N ARG A 159 -6.80 -15.73 6.01
CA ARG A 159 -6.39 -14.42 5.46
C ARG A 159 -6.63 -13.26 6.39
N PHE A 160 -7.53 -13.41 7.35
CA PHE A 160 -7.77 -12.38 8.37
C PHE A 160 -6.53 -12.15 9.23
N LYS A 161 -6.24 -10.88 9.52
CA LYS A 161 -5.12 -10.46 10.35
C LYS A 161 -5.57 -9.36 11.29
N ASP A 162 -5.36 -9.59 12.57
CA ASP A 162 -5.61 -8.60 13.61
C ASP A 162 -4.28 -8.01 14.10
N TYR A 163 -3.95 -6.83 13.58
CA TYR A 163 -2.78 -6.06 14.00
C TYR A 163 -3.10 -5.01 15.07
N ILE A 164 -4.29 -5.11 15.70
CA ILE A 164 -4.62 -4.39 16.92
C ILE A 164 -4.26 -5.27 18.12
N ALA A 165 -4.78 -6.49 18.16
CA ALA A 165 -4.48 -7.47 19.22
C ALA A 165 -3.02 -7.96 19.16
N MET A 166 -2.44 -8.06 17.94
CA MET A 166 -1.04 -8.46 17.72
C MET A 166 -0.30 -7.37 16.92
N PRO A 167 0.11 -6.26 17.56
CA PRO A 167 0.69 -5.10 16.89
C PRO A 167 1.96 -5.44 16.12
N LYS A 168 2.17 -4.73 15.03
CA LYS A 168 3.45 -4.78 14.30
C LYS A 168 4.55 -4.06 15.09
N PRO A 169 5.85 -4.41 14.85
CA PRO A 169 6.97 -3.75 15.54
C PRO A 169 7.02 -2.22 15.38
N ASN A 170 6.38 -1.67 14.34
CA ASN A 170 6.27 -0.24 14.09
C ASN A 170 4.98 0.40 14.63
N MET A 171 4.27 -0.27 15.53
CA MET A 171 3.02 0.15 16.17
C MET A 171 1.86 0.43 15.20
N TYR A 172 1.96 0.00 13.93
CA TYR A 172 0.87 0.13 12.98
C TYR A 172 -0.28 -0.80 13.36
N GLN A 173 -1.47 -0.23 13.49
CA GLN A 173 -2.71 -0.92 13.83
C GLN A 173 -3.62 -1.04 12.61
N SER A 174 -4.19 -2.20 12.39
CA SER A 174 -5.21 -2.47 11.37
C SER A 174 -5.86 -3.83 11.58
N LEU A 175 -7.02 -3.99 11.07
CA LEU A 175 -7.72 -5.25 10.89
C LEU A 175 -7.73 -5.65 9.42
#